data_67686494068133eea68210ab24d92659
#
_entry.id   67686494068133eea68210ab24d92659
#
_cell.length_a   1.000
_cell.length_b   1.000
_cell.length_c   1.000
_cell.angle_alpha   90.00
_cell.angle_beta   90.00
_cell.angle_gamma   90.00
#
_symmetry.space_group_name_H-M   'P 1'
#
loop_
_entity.id
_entity.type
_entity.pdbx_description
1 polymer ?
#
loop_
_entity_poly.entity_id
_entity_poly.type
_entity_poly.pdbx_seq_one_letter_code
_entity_poly.pdbx_strand_id
1 'polypeptide(L)'
;MKKIKYYIYLIILMLTPLTVKADDYRVDSYDFIVEISKDRNYKYEENLSVIFNEKEVLITKEVPTTIKDLKVDTNYMIETKDTKLIKINTRNKTKENYTFTYNYKTSKYDKDIYEINLNNNFNNKLSNVSFYITIPQDFNKNNVVFYLNDKKLKDVEYKINERTIIGTIKELDKEDTLTIKVDYSKIYLNTTTAIATIVPIVLTIVSGLLWYIFGKDVKYKASKSYELPKNLNPLDVALIQNGIVKEKDLIPFILFFATKGYIKIIENANNVFTLKKIKDYDGKNYKEALFFKALFRKDTTVSLADFINIVSERKKEKSKNEMEKEITGETLYRRFQRAKKAILPAINDLEEKSKYYEKTSERKKAYLMLILATILILLTSIPFIEINKLYLLPISVIFSIITLYVLMNFVEHADFRLTKKGMLTLTSLAVVILVIMLLPAFRRNRIYLITFIVCCTCIAAILFFYKFMPKRTIHGTKMYGKIEDLKNFIWAKNKNDFDIIVSKEENYFINLLPYSYILGIEEEIIKLLKEYDIKKPNWYELKDDFTIQKFTNSIGRLKQSLKTKNEDL
;
A
#
# COMPACT_ATOMS: atom_id res chain seq x y z
N MET A 1 96.50 20.03 -3.29
CA MET A 1 96.36 18.54 -3.16
C MET A 1 95.17 18.07 -2.36
N LYS A 2 94.62 18.77 -1.35
CA LYS A 2 93.40 18.28 -0.62
C LYS A 2 92.11 18.27 -1.41
N LYS A 3 91.85 19.19 -2.35
CA LYS A 3 90.63 19.24 -3.18
C LYS A 3 90.54 18.13 -4.23
N ILE A 4 91.69 17.69 -4.77
CA ILE A 4 91.73 16.61 -5.77
C ILE A 4 91.42 15.25 -5.14
N LYS A 5 91.80 15.01 -3.86
CA LYS A 5 91.40 13.78 -3.18
C LYS A 5 89.89 13.68 -2.94
N TYR A 6 89.19 14.79 -2.72
CA TYR A 6 87.71 14.78 -2.60
C TYR A 6 87.00 14.43 -3.87
N TYR A 7 87.45 14.91 -4.99
CA TYR A 7 86.86 14.55 -6.32
C TYR A 7 87.15 13.10 -6.70
N ILE A 8 88.28 12.54 -6.35
CA ILE A 8 88.60 11.13 -6.58
C ILE A 8 87.75 10.24 -5.68
N TYR A 9 87.47 10.61 -4.39
CA TYR A 9 86.50 9.87 -3.54
C TYR A 9 85.07 9.95 -4.07
N LEU A 10 84.66 11.10 -4.60
CA LEU A 10 83.33 11.26 -5.20
C LEU A 10 83.15 10.44 -6.48
N ILE A 11 84.16 10.34 -7.31
CA ILE A 11 84.21 9.52 -8.52
C ILE A 11 84.25 8.03 -8.18
N ILE A 12 84.97 7.61 -7.15
CA ILE A 12 84.97 6.23 -6.67
C ILE A 12 83.62 5.86 -6.04
N LEU A 13 82.94 6.78 -5.36
CA LEU A 13 81.60 6.55 -4.84
C LEU A 13 80.53 6.47 -5.96
N MET A 14 80.73 7.16 -7.07
CA MET A 14 79.87 7.04 -8.28
C MET A 14 80.18 5.80 -9.13
N LEU A 15 81.33 5.17 -8.96
CA LEU A 15 81.74 3.97 -9.67
C LEU A 15 81.51 2.66 -8.91
N THR A 16 80.99 2.73 -7.68
CA THR A 16 80.49 1.52 -7.04
C THR A 16 79.22 1.09 -7.80
N PRO A 17 79.21 -0.05 -8.49
CA PRO A 17 78.01 -0.54 -9.08
C PRO A 17 77.01 -0.76 -7.96
N LEU A 18 75.91 -0.01 -7.94
CA LEU A 18 74.74 -0.40 -7.22
C LEU A 18 74.32 -1.75 -7.79
N THR A 19 74.83 -2.82 -7.23
CA THR A 19 74.32 -4.17 -7.56
C THR A 19 72.89 -4.21 -7.07
N VAL A 20 71.98 -3.80 -7.95
CA VAL A 20 70.58 -4.14 -7.80
C VAL A 20 70.53 -5.66 -7.95
N LYS A 21 70.42 -6.35 -6.84
CA LYS A 21 70.20 -7.80 -6.85
C LYS A 21 68.89 -8.04 -7.59
N ALA A 22 68.97 -8.65 -8.77
CA ALA A 22 67.79 -9.03 -9.49
C ALA A 22 67.00 -10.02 -8.64
N ASP A 23 65.69 -9.86 -8.56
CA ASP A 23 64.83 -10.81 -7.85
C ASP A 23 64.97 -12.21 -8.50
N ASP A 24 65.12 -13.23 -7.68
CA ASP A 24 65.30 -14.63 -8.10
C ASP A 24 64.15 -15.12 -8.97
N TYR A 25 62.94 -14.53 -8.82
CA TYR A 25 61.76 -14.76 -9.63
C TYR A 25 60.91 -13.50 -9.72
N ARG A 26 60.02 -13.43 -10.72
CA ARG A 26 58.95 -12.40 -10.80
C ARG A 26 57.58 -13.06 -10.83
N VAL A 27 56.58 -12.37 -10.25
CA VAL A 27 55.20 -12.76 -10.35
C VAL A 27 54.62 -12.26 -11.66
N ASP A 28 54.05 -13.14 -12.47
CA ASP A 28 53.38 -12.83 -13.75
C ASP A 28 51.92 -12.43 -13.52
N SER A 29 51.21 -13.23 -12.72
CA SER A 29 49.84 -12.93 -12.30
C SER A 29 49.55 -13.53 -10.92
N TYR A 30 48.59 -12.90 -10.22
CA TYR A 30 48.14 -13.40 -8.93
C TYR A 30 46.64 -13.22 -8.76
N ASP A 31 45.92 -14.32 -8.53
CA ASP A 31 44.46 -14.28 -8.34
C ASP A 31 44.09 -14.61 -6.89
N PHE A 32 43.33 -13.71 -6.27
CA PHE A 32 42.69 -13.93 -4.97
C PHE A 32 41.24 -14.35 -5.18
N ILE A 33 40.86 -15.52 -4.77
CA ILE A 33 39.47 -15.99 -4.75
C ILE A 33 39.08 -16.16 -3.29
N VAL A 34 38.07 -15.41 -2.85
CA VAL A 34 37.60 -15.42 -1.46
C VAL A 34 36.11 -15.71 -1.40
N GLU A 35 35.74 -16.80 -0.76
CA GLU A 35 34.35 -17.15 -0.47
C GLU A 35 34.08 -16.93 1.01
N ILE A 36 33.04 -16.13 1.34
CA ILE A 36 32.68 -15.81 2.72
C ILE A 36 31.36 -16.48 3.04
N SER A 37 31.32 -17.25 4.12
CA SER A 37 30.09 -17.85 4.65
C SER A 37 29.34 -16.92 5.62
N LYS A 38 28.07 -17.22 5.94
CA LYS A 38 27.25 -16.41 6.86
C LYS A 38 27.81 -16.34 8.28
N ASP A 39 28.55 -17.36 8.71
CA ASP A 39 29.21 -17.45 10.02
C ASP A 39 30.61 -16.86 10.04
N ARG A 40 30.94 -16.03 9.02
CA ARG A 40 32.21 -15.32 8.89
C ARG A 40 33.43 -16.26 8.81
N ASN A 41 33.26 -17.37 8.14
CA ASN A 41 34.38 -18.20 7.71
C ASN A 41 34.78 -17.78 6.29
N TYR A 42 36.04 -17.44 6.10
CA TYR A 42 36.65 -16.99 4.85
C TYR A 42 37.45 -18.15 4.27
N LYS A 43 37.07 -18.62 3.11
CA LYS A 43 37.82 -19.62 2.35
C LYS A 43 38.63 -18.86 1.30
N TYR A 44 39.93 -18.94 1.40
CA TYR A 44 40.87 -18.35 0.45
C TYR A 44 41.35 -19.42 -0.50
N GLU A 45 41.40 -19.08 -1.77
CA GLU A 45 42.12 -19.78 -2.82
C GLU A 45 42.95 -18.75 -3.57
N GLU A 46 44.26 -18.92 -3.58
CA GLU A 46 45.19 -18.00 -4.15
C GLU A 46 46.01 -18.69 -5.23
N ASN A 47 45.98 -18.17 -6.45
CA ASN A 47 46.68 -18.74 -7.60
C ASN A 47 47.84 -17.83 -8.00
N LEU A 48 49.04 -18.31 -7.84
CA LEU A 48 50.28 -17.63 -8.11
C LEU A 48 50.90 -18.15 -9.40
N SER A 49 51.13 -17.28 -10.39
CA SER A 49 51.90 -17.60 -11.58
C SER A 49 53.24 -16.89 -11.54
N VAL A 50 54.32 -17.63 -11.65
CA VAL A 50 55.69 -17.11 -11.53
C VAL A 50 56.54 -17.42 -12.77
N ILE A 51 57.51 -16.53 -13.04
CA ILE A 51 58.55 -16.72 -14.02
C ILE A 51 59.89 -16.66 -13.28
N PHE A 52 60.65 -17.77 -13.36
CA PHE A 52 61.95 -17.87 -12.67
C PHE A 52 63.04 -17.23 -13.48
N ASN A 53 63.92 -16.48 -12.81
CA ASN A 53 65.13 -15.90 -13.36
C ASN A 53 66.35 -16.77 -13.07
N GLU A 54 66.25 -17.66 -12.05
CA GLU A 54 67.32 -18.55 -11.61
C GLU A 54 66.88 -20.02 -11.59
N LYS A 55 67.83 -20.96 -11.59
CA LYS A 55 67.53 -22.42 -11.65
C LYS A 55 67.01 -22.99 -10.33
N GLU A 56 67.39 -22.44 -9.22
CA GLU A 56 66.92 -22.87 -7.88
C GLU A 56 66.41 -21.63 -7.14
N VAL A 57 65.14 -21.62 -6.85
CA VAL A 57 64.46 -20.50 -6.20
C VAL A 57 63.66 -21.00 -5.00
N LEU A 58 63.67 -20.24 -3.93
CA LEU A 58 62.86 -20.45 -2.76
C LEU A 58 61.68 -19.46 -2.75
N ILE A 59 60.48 -19.92 -3.03
CA ILE A 59 59.27 -19.12 -2.87
C ILE A 59 58.88 -19.20 -1.40
N THR A 60 58.76 -18.05 -0.76
CA THR A 60 58.33 -17.93 0.65
C THR A 60 57.06 -17.11 0.77
N LYS A 61 56.08 -17.62 1.52
CA LYS A 61 54.80 -16.96 1.77
C LYS A 61 54.49 -17.00 3.28
N GLU A 62 54.23 -15.85 3.88
CA GLU A 62 53.77 -15.77 5.27
C GLU A 62 52.25 -15.87 5.35
N VAL A 63 51.72 -16.66 6.29
CA VAL A 63 50.29 -16.76 6.57
C VAL A 63 50.05 -16.76 8.08
N PRO A 64 48.91 -16.24 8.57
CA PRO A 64 48.58 -16.22 10.01
C PRO A 64 48.57 -17.64 10.61
N THR A 65 49.00 -17.76 11.88
CA THR A 65 48.95 -19.04 12.61
C THR A 65 47.53 -19.59 12.78
N THR A 66 46.52 -18.70 12.73
CA THR A 66 45.09 -19.00 12.91
C THR A 66 44.43 -19.67 11.73
N ILE A 67 45.11 -19.78 10.57
CA ILE A 67 44.54 -20.46 9.40
C ILE A 67 44.39 -21.95 9.66
N LYS A 68 43.34 -22.56 9.06
CA LYS A 68 43.03 -23.97 9.09
C LYS A 68 43.00 -24.55 7.68
N ASP A 69 43.13 -25.88 7.58
CA ASP A 69 42.97 -26.62 6.33
C ASP A 69 43.88 -26.15 5.19
N LEU A 70 45.10 -25.72 5.54
CA LEU A 70 46.08 -25.29 4.54
C LEU A 70 46.44 -26.44 3.60
N LYS A 71 46.29 -26.20 2.30
CA LYS A 71 46.72 -27.06 1.21
C LYS A 71 47.50 -26.26 0.19
N VAL A 72 48.57 -26.83 -0.32
CA VAL A 72 49.34 -26.29 -1.45
C VAL A 72 49.46 -27.40 -2.47
N ASP A 73 49.29 -27.08 -3.74
CA ASP A 73 49.28 -28.08 -4.83
C ASP A 73 50.67 -28.65 -5.20
N THR A 74 51.70 -28.31 -4.40
CA THR A 74 53.05 -28.82 -4.52
C THR A 74 53.67 -29.19 -3.18
N ASN A 75 54.86 -29.83 -3.17
CA ASN A 75 55.59 -30.11 -1.95
C ASN A 75 56.08 -28.83 -1.27
N TYR A 76 55.79 -28.67 -0.01
CA TYR A 76 56.16 -27.49 0.78
C TYR A 76 56.63 -27.83 2.17
N MET A 77 57.36 -26.92 2.79
CA MET A 77 57.74 -26.98 4.20
C MET A 77 57.09 -25.85 4.97
N ILE A 78 56.75 -26.08 6.23
CA ILE A 78 56.21 -25.02 7.10
C ILE A 78 57.16 -24.80 8.25
N GLU A 79 57.57 -23.58 8.44
CA GLU A 79 58.19 -23.11 9.68
C GLU A 79 57.16 -22.28 10.47
N THR A 80 56.95 -22.61 11.73
CA THR A 80 56.02 -21.88 12.59
C THR A 80 56.81 -21.15 13.68
N LYS A 81 56.68 -19.83 13.67
CA LYS A 81 57.12 -18.89 14.72
C LYS A 81 55.90 -18.05 15.14
N ASP A 82 55.99 -16.76 15.03
CA ASP A 82 54.86 -15.82 15.21
C ASP A 82 53.85 -15.92 14.02
N THR A 83 54.33 -16.31 12.85
CA THR A 83 53.55 -16.62 11.64
C THR A 83 53.92 -18.02 11.14
N LYS A 84 53.13 -18.58 10.24
CA LYS A 84 53.48 -19.77 9.47
C LYS A 84 54.13 -19.35 8.17
N LEU A 85 55.41 -19.71 8.00
CA LEU A 85 56.16 -19.47 6.79
C LEU A 85 56.11 -20.71 5.90
N ILE A 86 55.45 -20.61 4.78
CA ILE A 86 55.37 -21.65 3.73
C ILE A 86 56.58 -21.49 2.82
N LYS A 87 57.34 -22.56 2.66
CA LYS A 87 58.55 -22.57 1.80
C LYS A 87 58.39 -23.61 0.68
N ILE A 88 58.47 -23.17 -0.57
CA ILE A 88 58.41 -24.03 -1.75
C ILE A 88 59.81 -23.93 -2.43
N ASN A 89 60.50 -25.07 -2.52
CA ASN A 89 61.76 -25.16 -3.24
C ASN A 89 61.52 -25.60 -4.68
N THR A 90 61.94 -24.79 -5.64
CA THR A 90 61.74 -25.06 -7.07
C THR A 90 63.07 -25.39 -7.71
N ARG A 91 63.13 -26.50 -8.46
CA ARG A 91 64.34 -26.91 -9.18
C ARG A 91 64.09 -26.94 -10.71
N ASN A 92 64.92 -26.24 -11.45
CA ASN A 92 64.96 -26.28 -12.93
C ASN A 92 63.63 -25.96 -13.64
N LYS A 93 62.80 -25.07 -13.11
CA LYS A 93 61.50 -24.67 -13.68
C LYS A 93 61.60 -23.28 -14.32
N THR A 94 60.94 -23.08 -15.45
CA THR A 94 60.92 -21.81 -16.20
C THR A 94 59.63 -21.03 -15.97
N LYS A 95 58.52 -21.71 -15.80
CA LYS A 95 57.25 -21.12 -15.42
C LYS A 95 56.45 -22.12 -14.62
N GLU A 96 55.81 -21.67 -13.54
CA GLU A 96 54.98 -22.53 -12.74
C GLU A 96 53.81 -21.78 -12.11
N ASN A 97 52.73 -22.51 -11.90
CA ASN A 97 51.55 -22.04 -11.20
C ASN A 97 51.43 -22.77 -9.86
N TYR A 98 51.13 -22.03 -8.79
CA TYR A 98 50.97 -22.58 -7.46
C TYR A 98 49.62 -22.14 -6.89
N THR A 99 48.87 -23.07 -6.30
CA THR A 99 47.58 -22.81 -5.66
C THR A 99 47.68 -23.04 -4.16
N PHE A 100 47.30 -22.03 -3.38
CA PHE A 100 47.22 -22.09 -1.94
C PHE A 100 45.76 -22.03 -1.52
N THR A 101 45.27 -22.99 -0.74
CA THR A 101 43.93 -23.00 -0.19
C THR A 101 43.97 -23.05 1.32
N TYR A 102 43.18 -22.22 1.99
CA TYR A 102 43.07 -22.25 3.44
C TYR A 102 41.78 -21.57 3.91
N ASN A 103 41.37 -21.88 5.14
CA ASN A 103 40.26 -21.28 5.82
C ASN A 103 40.75 -20.32 6.92
N TYR A 104 40.10 -19.18 7.03
CA TYR A 104 40.34 -18.21 8.08
C TYR A 104 39.02 -17.81 8.73
N LYS A 105 38.93 -17.88 10.07
CA LYS A 105 37.76 -17.45 10.81
C LYS A 105 38.14 -16.25 11.69
N THR A 106 37.45 -15.10 11.46
CA THR A 106 37.66 -13.94 12.31
C THR A 106 36.87 -14.07 13.61
N SER A 107 37.50 -13.73 14.73
CA SER A 107 36.90 -13.76 16.07
C SER A 107 36.25 -12.42 16.46
N LYS A 108 36.71 -11.32 15.87
CA LYS A 108 36.20 -9.97 16.09
C LYS A 108 35.75 -9.39 14.75
N TYR A 109 34.47 -9.08 14.61
CA TYR A 109 33.92 -8.48 13.41
C TYR A 109 32.74 -7.58 13.74
N ASP A 110 32.56 -6.55 12.94
CA ASP A 110 31.32 -5.78 12.91
C ASP A 110 30.25 -6.58 12.18
N LYS A 111 29.05 -6.66 12.74
CA LYS A 111 27.95 -7.39 12.12
C LYS A 111 27.54 -6.82 10.77
N ASP A 112 27.67 -5.52 10.58
CA ASP A 112 27.24 -4.80 9.40
C ASP A 112 28.37 -4.56 8.38
N ILE A 113 29.63 -5.00 8.66
CA ILE A 113 30.76 -4.82 7.77
C ILE A 113 31.41 -6.17 7.44
N TYR A 114 31.65 -6.43 6.16
CA TYR A 114 32.58 -7.46 5.70
C TYR A 114 33.88 -6.79 5.32
N GLU A 115 34.96 -7.20 5.97
CA GLU A 115 36.30 -6.71 5.73
C GLU A 115 37.18 -7.86 5.21
N ILE A 116 37.75 -7.68 4.03
CA ILE A 116 38.56 -8.66 3.33
C ILE A 116 39.92 -8.03 3.09
N ASN A 117 40.97 -8.65 3.65
CA ASN A 117 42.35 -8.21 3.53
C ASN A 117 43.06 -9.13 2.56
N LEU A 118 43.52 -8.59 1.45
CA LEU A 118 44.34 -9.25 0.44
C LEU A 118 45.76 -8.73 0.63
N ASN A 119 46.58 -9.52 1.30
CA ASN A 119 47.92 -9.13 1.70
C ASN A 119 48.97 -9.68 0.74
N ASN A 120 49.92 -8.86 0.30
CA ASN A 120 51.12 -9.37 -0.33
C ASN A 120 52.08 -9.91 0.71
N ASN A 121 51.98 -11.16 1.05
CA ASN A 121 52.80 -11.88 2.01
C ASN A 121 53.95 -12.64 1.35
N PHE A 122 54.35 -12.24 0.14
CA PHE A 122 55.51 -12.75 -0.56
C PHE A 122 56.66 -11.77 -0.45
N ASN A 123 57.89 -12.28 -0.68
CA ASN A 123 59.09 -11.41 -0.69
C ASN A 123 59.19 -10.54 -1.94
N ASN A 124 58.38 -10.82 -2.96
CA ASN A 124 58.42 -10.15 -4.28
C ASN A 124 57.12 -9.36 -4.49
N LYS A 125 57.20 -8.38 -5.38
CA LYS A 125 56.07 -7.62 -5.87
C LYS A 125 55.13 -8.53 -6.65
N LEU A 126 53.82 -8.43 -6.40
CA LEU A 126 52.77 -9.10 -7.17
C LEU A 126 52.36 -8.23 -8.38
N SER A 127 52.35 -8.79 -9.55
CA SER A 127 51.91 -8.14 -10.80
C SER A 127 50.59 -8.73 -11.28
N ASN A 128 49.80 -7.97 -12.02
CA ASN A 128 48.50 -8.39 -12.57
C ASN A 128 47.62 -9.11 -11.55
N VAL A 129 47.32 -8.41 -10.48
CA VAL A 129 46.54 -8.97 -9.35
C VAL A 129 45.05 -8.89 -9.68
N SER A 130 44.37 -10.03 -9.72
CA SER A 130 42.91 -10.13 -9.85
C SER A 130 42.29 -10.58 -8.53
N PHE A 131 41.09 -10.14 -8.23
CA PHE A 131 40.35 -10.59 -7.05
C PHE A 131 38.89 -10.94 -7.37
N TYR A 132 38.42 -12.03 -6.78
CA TYR A 132 37.07 -12.58 -6.89
C TYR A 132 36.53 -12.81 -5.47
N ILE A 133 35.63 -11.96 -5.00
CA ILE A 133 35.16 -12.00 -3.61
C ILE A 133 33.68 -12.24 -3.58
N THR A 134 33.27 -13.40 -3.10
CA THR A 134 31.87 -13.78 -2.97
C THR A 134 31.39 -13.57 -1.53
N ILE A 135 30.34 -12.77 -1.36
CA ILE A 135 29.75 -12.40 -0.08
C ILE A 135 28.39 -13.08 0.08
N PRO A 136 28.00 -13.60 1.28
CA PRO A 136 26.79 -14.38 1.49
C PRO A 136 25.50 -13.55 1.44
N GLN A 137 25.57 -12.24 1.31
CA GLN A 137 24.44 -11.30 1.28
C GLN A 137 24.50 -10.42 0.03
N ASP A 138 23.33 -10.01 -0.46
CA ASP A 138 23.26 -9.04 -1.56
C ASP A 138 23.72 -7.67 -1.09
N PHE A 139 24.45 -6.95 -1.92
CA PHE A 139 25.00 -5.62 -1.63
C PHE A 139 24.94 -4.72 -2.87
N ASN A 140 25.07 -3.41 -2.65
CA ASN A 140 25.10 -2.40 -3.69
C ASN A 140 26.55 -1.95 -3.96
N LYS A 141 26.84 -1.45 -5.15
CA LYS A 141 28.14 -0.86 -5.52
C LYS A 141 28.58 0.21 -4.51
N ASN A 142 27.65 0.99 -4.00
CA ASN A 142 27.93 2.06 -3.04
C ASN A 142 28.33 1.56 -1.63
N ASN A 143 28.11 0.27 -1.34
CA ASN A 143 28.57 -0.34 -0.09
C ASN A 143 30.05 -0.73 -0.14
N VAL A 144 30.67 -0.80 -1.32
CA VAL A 144 32.03 -1.29 -1.51
C VAL A 144 33.03 -0.14 -1.46
N VAL A 145 34.03 -0.28 -0.60
CA VAL A 145 35.11 0.71 -0.46
C VAL A 145 36.45 -0.03 -0.42
N PHE A 146 37.43 0.51 -1.13
CA PHE A 146 38.78 -0.03 -1.23
C PHE A 146 39.78 0.82 -0.48
N TYR A 147 40.73 0.17 0.18
CA TYR A 147 41.87 0.81 0.86
C TYR A 147 43.14 0.08 0.47
N LEU A 148 44.24 0.83 0.28
CA LEU A 148 45.59 0.31 0.16
C LEU A 148 46.38 0.86 1.34
N ASN A 149 46.87 0.00 2.20
CA ASN A 149 47.61 0.39 3.44
C ASN A 149 46.84 1.47 4.21
N ASP A 150 45.52 1.21 4.49
CA ASP A 150 44.59 2.10 5.18
C ASP A 150 44.25 3.42 4.45
N LYS A 151 44.83 3.69 3.28
CA LYS A 151 44.49 4.86 2.47
C LYS A 151 43.38 4.49 1.46
N LYS A 152 42.28 5.26 1.48
CA LYS A 152 41.15 5.04 0.59
C LYS A 152 41.56 5.22 -0.87
N LEU A 153 41.32 4.18 -1.67
CA LEU A 153 41.46 4.20 -3.12
C LEU A 153 40.17 4.68 -3.79
N LYS A 154 40.31 5.53 -4.82
CA LYS A 154 39.14 6.04 -5.57
C LYS A 154 38.94 5.32 -6.92
N ASP A 155 40.05 4.92 -7.57
CA ASP A 155 40.07 4.45 -8.95
C ASP A 155 40.50 2.97 -9.02
N VAL A 156 39.65 2.08 -8.47
CA VAL A 156 39.80 0.64 -8.62
C VAL A 156 38.83 0.17 -9.71
N GLU A 157 39.33 -0.51 -10.71
CA GLU A 157 38.48 -1.12 -11.73
C GLU A 157 37.84 -2.41 -11.17
N TYR A 158 36.53 -2.37 -10.98
CA TYR A 158 35.78 -3.53 -10.52
C TYR A 158 34.35 -3.55 -11.06
N LYS A 159 33.79 -4.74 -11.13
CA LYS A 159 32.37 -4.99 -11.42
C LYS A 159 31.77 -5.91 -10.36
N ILE A 160 30.47 -5.83 -10.21
CA ILE A 160 29.71 -6.72 -9.33
C ILE A 160 28.88 -7.63 -10.22
N ASN A 161 29.05 -8.94 -10.02
CA ASN A 161 28.22 -9.96 -10.64
C ASN A 161 27.50 -10.71 -9.51
N GLU A 162 26.19 -10.51 -9.41
CA GLU A 162 25.37 -11.03 -8.30
C GLU A 162 25.93 -10.67 -6.91
N ARG A 163 26.61 -11.59 -6.26
CA ARG A 163 27.23 -11.47 -4.93
C ARG A 163 28.74 -11.45 -4.97
N THR A 164 29.33 -11.40 -6.17
CA THR A 164 30.78 -11.46 -6.35
C THR A 164 31.32 -10.13 -6.83
N ILE A 165 32.31 -9.60 -6.11
CA ILE A 165 33.11 -8.45 -6.51
C ILE A 165 34.27 -8.99 -7.34
N ILE A 166 34.40 -8.54 -8.57
CA ILE A 166 35.47 -8.91 -9.49
C ILE A 166 36.24 -7.65 -9.86
N GLY A 167 37.53 -7.63 -9.59
CA GLY A 167 38.35 -6.47 -9.94
C GLY A 167 39.81 -6.82 -10.15
N THR A 168 40.57 -5.82 -10.59
CA THR A 168 41.99 -5.96 -10.85
C THR A 168 42.79 -4.78 -10.33
N ILE A 169 44.03 -5.05 -9.90
CA ILE A 169 45.05 -4.06 -9.58
C ILE A 169 46.33 -4.42 -10.34
N LYS A 170 47.01 -3.42 -10.87
CA LYS A 170 48.23 -3.66 -11.64
C LYS A 170 49.32 -4.33 -10.85
N GLU A 171 49.50 -3.89 -9.61
CA GLU A 171 50.60 -4.35 -8.74
C GLU A 171 50.29 -4.15 -7.27
N LEU A 172 50.85 -5.01 -6.42
CA LEU A 172 50.94 -4.86 -4.97
C LEU A 172 52.39 -5.03 -4.56
N ASP A 173 52.99 -4.00 -3.96
CA ASP A 173 54.35 -4.06 -3.45
C ASP A 173 54.42 -5.00 -2.23
N LYS A 174 55.63 -5.37 -1.85
CA LYS A 174 55.90 -6.19 -0.67
C LYS A 174 55.24 -5.54 0.57
N GLU A 175 54.54 -6.34 1.39
CA GLU A 175 53.82 -5.93 2.59
C GLU A 175 52.58 -5.05 2.35
N ASP A 176 52.24 -4.75 1.07
CA ASP A 176 50.98 -4.04 0.78
C ASP A 176 49.79 -4.87 1.15
N THR A 177 48.79 -4.20 1.71
CA THR A 177 47.48 -4.76 2.04
C THR A 177 46.38 -4.03 1.28
N LEU A 178 45.71 -4.73 0.36
CA LEU A 178 44.45 -4.27 -0.22
C LEU A 178 43.28 -4.70 0.66
N THR A 179 42.67 -3.73 1.34
CA THR A 179 41.47 -3.99 2.13
C THR A 179 40.23 -3.61 1.37
N ILE A 180 39.29 -4.56 1.25
CA ILE A 180 37.99 -4.38 0.62
C ILE A 180 36.95 -4.44 1.73
N LYS A 181 36.21 -3.34 1.92
CA LYS A 181 35.14 -3.26 2.91
C LYS A 181 33.81 -3.20 2.22
N VAL A 182 32.87 -4.08 2.62
CA VAL A 182 31.47 -4.02 2.22
C VAL A 182 30.66 -3.63 3.46
N ASP A 183 30.24 -2.37 3.49
CA ASP A 183 29.60 -1.71 4.62
C ASP A 183 28.07 -1.66 4.41
N TYR A 184 27.33 -2.42 5.22
CA TYR A 184 25.87 -2.44 5.25
C TYR A 184 25.28 -1.46 6.27
N SER A 185 26.12 -0.82 7.11
CA SER A 185 25.66 0.15 8.10
C SER A 185 25.13 1.43 7.47
N LYS A 186 25.65 1.76 6.28
CA LYS A 186 25.24 2.94 5.52
C LYS A 186 24.07 2.63 4.61
N ILE A 187 22.98 3.32 4.82
CA ILE A 187 21.81 3.29 3.97
C ILE A 187 22.06 4.21 2.77
N TYR A 188 22.35 3.64 1.59
CA TYR A 188 22.50 4.42 0.36
C TYR A 188 21.15 4.52 -0.37
N LEU A 189 20.67 5.76 -0.50
CA LEU A 189 19.53 6.07 -1.37
C LEU A 189 20.03 6.06 -2.82
N ASN A 190 19.77 5.00 -3.56
CA ASN A 190 19.99 5.05 -5.01
C ASN A 190 18.90 5.90 -5.67
N THR A 191 19.11 6.31 -6.92
CA THR A 191 18.21 7.22 -7.64
C THR A 191 16.77 6.70 -7.69
N THR A 192 16.59 5.38 -7.88
CA THR A 192 15.29 4.72 -7.96
C THR A 192 14.54 4.76 -6.63
N THR A 193 15.20 4.44 -5.52
CA THR A 193 14.56 4.51 -4.18
C THR A 193 14.31 5.96 -3.76
N ALA A 194 15.17 6.91 -4.15
CA ALA A 194 14.93 8.33 -3.91
C ALA A 194 13.65 8.81 -4.60
N ILE A 195 13.47 8.49 -5.90
CA ILE A 195 12.26 8.80 -6.65
C ILE A 195 11.04 8.15 -5.99
N ALA A 196 11.13 6.85 -5.65
CA ALA A 196 10.05 6.10 -5.01
C ALA A 196 9.63 6.66 -3.65
N THR A 197 10.49 7.38 -2.96
CA THR A 197 10.20 7.98 -1.65
C THR A 197 9.71 9.43 -1.79
N ILE A 198 10.39 10.23 -2.60
CA ILE A 198 10.11 11.67 -2.72
C ILE A 198 8.83 11.92 -3.51
N VAL A 199 8.62 11.22 -4.64
CA VAL A 199 7.45 11.46 -5.51
C VAL A 199 6.12 11.23 -4.77
N PRO A 200 5.89 10.14 -4.01
CA PRO A 200 4.67 9.98 -3.21
C PRO A 200 4.44 11.11 -2.20
N ILE A 201 5.49 11.61 -1.54
CA ILE A 201 5.38 12.71 -0.59
C ILE A 201 4.90 13.98 -1.29
N VAL A 202 5.53 14.35 -2.42
CA VAL A 202 5.15 15.51 -3.23
C VAL A 202 3.71 15.39 -3.72
N LEU A 203 3.32 14.23 -4.26
CA LEU A 203 1.97 13.96 -4.73
C LEU A 203 0.93 14.01 -3.59
N THR A 204 1.31 13.62 -2.38
CA THR A 204 0.44 13.73 -1.20
C THR A 204 0.23 15.19 -0.80
N ILE A 205 1.28 16.01 -0.84
CA ILE A 205 1.18 17.46 -0.60
C ILE A 205 0.26 18.10 -1.65
N VAL A 206 0.45 17.78 -2.94
CA VAL A 206 -0.42 18.26 -4.02
C VAL A 206 -1.88 17.83 -3.79
N SER A 207 -2.11 16.58 -3.36
CA SER A 207 -3.44 16.08 -3.03
C SER A 207 -4.08 16.86 -1.87
N GLY A 208 -3.31 17.18 -0.85
CA GLY A 208 -3.73 18.00 0.28
C GLY A 208 -4.10 19.44 -0.14
N LEU A 209 -3.31 20.05 -1.02
CA LEU A 209 -3.60 21.36 -1.59
C LEU A 209 -4.89 21.35 -2.45
N LEU A 210 -5.05 20.32 -3.29
CA LEU A 210 -6.27 20.15 -4.07
C LEU A 210 -7.51 20.00 -3.16
N TRP A 211 -7.40 19.21 -2.09
CA TRP A 211 -8.48 19.09 -1.11
C TRP A 211 -8.74 20.41 -0.38
N TYR A 212 -7.71 21.13 0.04
CA TYR A 212 -7.87 22.41 0.73
C TYR A 212 -8.62 23.44 -0.11
N ILE A 213 -8.29 23.54 -1.40
CA ILE A 213 -8.88 24.52 -2.33
C ILE A 213 -10.29 24.08 -2.77
N PHE A 214 -10.45 22.82 -3.16
CA PHE A 214 -11.66 22.34 -3.82
C PHE A 214 -12.55 21.43 -2.95
N GLY A 215 -12.03 20.87 -1.85
CA GLY A 215 -12.72 19.89 -1.02
C GLY A 215 -13.20 20.40 0.33
N LYS A 216 -12.66 21.53 0.81
CA LYS A 216 -12.99 22.02 2.15
C LYS A 216 -14.36 22.69 2.17
N ASP A 217 -15.27 22.16 3.00
CA ASP A 217 -16.59 22.73 3.22
C ASP A 217 -16.56 24.11 3.89
N VAL A 218 -17.55 24.93 3.58
CA VAL A 218 -17.80 26.19 4.29
C VAL A 218 -18.34 25.87 5.70
N LYS A 219 -17.86 26.57 6.70
CA LYS A 219 -18.35 26.40 8.09
C LYS A 219 -19.82 26.82 8.19
N TYR A 220 -20.62 25.94 8.78
CA TYR A 220 -22.01 26.23 9.16
C TYR A 220 -22.05 26.71 10.60
N LYS A 221 -22.87 27.72 10.87
CA LYS A 221 -23.17 28.17 12.24
C LYS A 221 -24.36 27.36 12.76
N ALA A 222 -24.12 26.51 13.74
CA ALA A 222 -25.15 25.66 14.34
C ALA A 222 -26.31 26.50 14.89
N SER A 223 -27.53 26.00 14.71
CA SER A 223 -28.76 26.54 15.29
C SER A 223 -29.49 25.41 16.01
N LYS A 224 -30.38 25.71 16.95
CA LYS A 224 -31.23 24.70 17.54
C LYS A 224 -32.50 24.56 16.71
N SER A 225 -32.61 23.46 15.94
CA SER A 225 -33.81 23.15 15.17
C SER A 225 -34.22 21.72 15.37
N TYR A 226 -35.50 21.49 15.64
CA TYR A 226 -36.11 20.16 15.75
C TYR A 226 -36.82 19.76 14.45
N GLU A 227 -36.90 20.63 13.46
CA GLU A 227 -37.59 20.36 12.21
C GLU A 227 -36.62 19.91 11.11
N LEU A 228 -37.01 18.86 10.40
CA LEU A 228 -36.36 18.52 9.14
C LEU A 228 -36.58 19.65 8.11
N PRO A 229 -35.59 19.92 7.26
CA PRO A 229 -35.78 20.85 6.16
C PRO A 229 -36.96 20.40 5.29
N LYS A 230 -37.87 21.34 5.02
CA LYS A 230 -39.07 21.06 4.19
C LYS A 230 -38.66 20.51 2.81
N ASN A 231 -39.45 19.56 2.31
CA ASN A 231 -39.29 18.91 0.99
C ASN A 231 -38.06 17.98 0.84
N LEU A 232 -37.40 17.57 1.92
CA LEU A 232 -36.40 16.51 1.87
C LEU A 232 -37.03 15.15 2.17
N ASN A 233 -36.77 14.17 1.33
CA ASN A 233 -37.07 12.77 1.63
C ASN A 233 -35.82 12.07 2.24
N PRO A 234 -35.95 10.86 2.77
CA PRO A 234 -34.83 10.12 3.37
C PRO A 234 -33.62 9.96 2.43
N LEU A 235 -33.84 9.77 1.11
CA LEU A 235 -32.73 9.62 0.16
C LEU A 235 -31.99 10.95 -0.09
N ASP A 236 -32.70 12.09 -0.07
CA ASP A 236 -32.08 13.41 -0.13
C ASP A 236 -31.20 13.64 1.12
N VAL A 237 -31.69 13.24 2.31
CA VAL A 237 -30.92 13.31 3.56
C VAL A 237 -29.68 12.43 3.48
N ALA A 238 -29.79 11.20 2.95
CA ALA A 238 -28.64 10.31 2.75
C ALA A 238 -27.62 10.93 1.79
N LEU A 239 -28.07 11.53 0.69
CA LEU A 239 -27.21 12.19 -0.28
C LEU A 239 -26.48 13.39 0.33
N ILE A 240 -27.19 14.26 1.07
CA ILE A 240 -26.61 15.44 1.73
C ILE A 240 -25.57 15.03 2.78
N GLN A 241 -25.86 13.98 3.57
CA GLN A 241 -25.00 13.55 4.66
C GLN A 241 -23.75 12.79 4.17
N ASN A 242 -23.93 11.87 3.22
CA ASN A 242 -22.90 10.90 2.84
C ASN A 242 -22.29 11.17 1.45
N GLY A 243 -22.87 12.06 0.63
CA GLY A 243 -22.48 12.30 -0.76
C GLY A 243 -22.85 11.17 -1.73
N ILE A 244 -23.41 10.08 -1.21
CA ILE A 244 -23.85 8.92 -1.97
C ILE A 244 -24.99 8.22 -1.24
N VAL A 245 -26.02 7.78 -2.01
CA VAL A 245 -27.11 6.96 -1.49
C VAL A 245 -26.75 5.50 -1.69
N LYS A 246 -26.90 4.68 -0.65
CA LYS A 246 -26.57 3.27 -0.63
C LYS A 246 -27.83 2.41 -0.58
N GLU A 247 -27.68 1.13 -0.87
CA GLU A 247 -28.77 0.15 -0.81
C GLU A 247 -29.53 0.16 0.53
N LYS A 248 -28.80 0.28 1.65
CA LYS A 248 -29.39 0.31 2.99
C LYS A 248 -30.33 1.49 3.22
N ASP A 249 -30.15 2.59 2.48
CA ASP A 249 -30.94 3.82 2.63
C ASP A 249 -32.31 3.72 1.95
N LEU A 250 -32.51 2.68 1.10
CA LEU A 250 -33.78 2.43 0.41
C LEU A 250 -34.86 1.83 1.33
N ILE A 251 -34.46 1.15 2.40
CA ILE A 251 -35.42 0.54 3.34
C ILE A 251 -36.16 1.60 4.16
N PRO A 252 -35.46 2.59 4.77
CA PRO A 252 -36.10 3.78 5.32
C PRO A 252 -37.02 4.51 4.34
N PHE A 253 -36.72 4.44 3.04
CA PHE A 253 -37.58 5.06 2.02
C PHE A 253 -38.92 4.36 1.87
N ILE A 254 -39.00 3.03 2.07
CA ILE A 254 -40.29 2.31 2.17
C ILE A 254 -41.10 2.80 3.38
N LEU A 255 -40.44 2.96 4.54
CA LEU A 255 -41.11 3.49 5.74
C LEU A 255 -41.63 4.91 5.50
N PHE A 256 -40.89 5.73 4.75
CA PHE A 256 -41.33 7.07 4.36
C PHE A 256 -42.62 7.06 3.55
N PHE A 257 -42.77 6.17 2.56
CA PHE A 257 -44.02 6.03 1.83
C PHE A 257 -45.18 5.58 2.72
N ALA A 258 -44.89 4.76 3.72
CA ALA A 258 -45.89 4.31 4.67
C ALA A 258 -46.33 5.47 5.60
N THR A 259 -45.40 6.25 6.14
CA THR A 259 -45.72 7.44 6.99
C THR A 259 -46.48 8.50 6.21
N LYS A 260 -46.30 8.58 4.88
CA LYS A 260 -47.06 9.47 3.99
C LYS A 260 -48.39 8.88 3.54
N GLY A 261 -48.76 7.66 3.94
CA GLY A 261 -50.05 7.01 3.66
C GLY A 261 -50.17 6.46 2.24
N TYR A 262 -49.07 6.29 1.50
CA TYR A 262 -49.09 5.68 0.18
C TYR A 262 -49.16 4.15 0.24
N ILE A 263 -48.56 3.55 1.27
CA ILE A 263 -48.50 2.10 1.44
C ILE A 263 -48.81 1.71 2.88
N LYS A 264 -49.30 0.48 3.06
CA LYS A 264 -49.43 -0.20 4.34
C LYS A 264 -48.47 -1.38 4.35
N ILE A 265 -47.73 -1.54 5.45
CA ILE A 265 -46.83 -2.66 5.67
C ILE A 265 -47.52 -3.66 6.57
N ILE A 266 -47.61 -4.92 6.16
CA ILE A 266 -48.29 -6.00 6.87
C ILE A 266 -47.24 -7.11 7.11
N GLU A 267 -47.05 -7.48 8.35
CA GLU A 267 -46.25 -8.64 8.74
C GLU A 267 -47.19 -9.85 8.86
N ASN A 268 -47.02 -10.81 7.94
CA ASN A 268 -47.75 -12.07 7.91
C ASN A 268 -47.06 -13.13 8.80
N ALA A 269 -47.70 -14.33 8.88
CA ALA A 269 -47.04 -15.49 9.47
C ALA A 269 -45.67 -15.79 8.82
N ASN A 270 -44.79 -16.47 9.55
CA ASN A 270 -43.45 -16.87 9.06
C ASN A 270 -42.54 -15.71 8.60
N ASN A 271 -42.69 -14.51 9.23
CA ASN A 271 -41.90 -13.32 8.93
C ASN A 271 -42.00 -12.85 7.46
N VAL A 272 -43.05 -13.24 6.74
CA VAL A 272 -43.30 -12.78 5.39
C VAL A 272 -43.96 -11.40 5.46
N PHE A 273 -43.49 -10.47 4.63
CA PHE A 273 -44.03 -9.11 4.56
C PHE A 273 -44.81 -8.87 3.26
N THR A 274 -45.91 -8.14 3.41
CA THR A 274 -46.75 -7.64 2.31
C THR A 274 -46.72 -6.12 2.32
N LEU A 275 -46.43 -5.50 1.18
CA LEU A 275 -46.69 -4.08 0.96
C LEU A 275 -47.99 -3.92 0.19
N LYS A 276 -48.98 -3.28 0.86
CA LYS A 276 -50.28 -2.98 0.25
C LYS A 276 -50.31 -1.54 -0.19
N LYS A 277 -50.51 -1.32 -1.49
CA LYS A 277 -50.69 0.01 -2.05
C LYS A 277 -52.05 0.59 -1.62
N ILE A 278 -52.06 1.72 -0.95
CA ILE A 278 -53.24 2.43 -0.50
C ILE A 278 -53.72 3.41 -1.57
N LYS A 279 -52.78 4.20 -2.13
CA LYS A 279 -53.06 5.12 -3.23
C LYS A 279 -51.87 5.19 -4.17
N ASP A 280 -52.11 5.69 -5.40
CA ASP A 280 -51.02 5.96 -6.33
C ASP A 280 -50.24 7.18 -5.90
N TYR A 281 -48.95 7.21 -6.24
CA TYR A 281 -48.09 8.36 -5.88
C TYR A 281 -48.50 9.58 -6.73
N ASP A 282 -48.97 10.61 -6.06
CA ASP A 282 -49.47 11.87 -6.63
C ASP A 282 -48.49 13.06 -6.46
N GLY A 283 -47.32 12.82 -5.80
CA GLY A 283 -46.32 13.84 -5.57
C GLY A 283 -45.54 14.28 -6.83
N LYS A 284 -44.84 15.41 -6.69
CA LYS A 284 -44.06 16.02 -7.78
C LYS A 284 -42.60 15.53 -7.85
N ASN A 285 -42.14 14.76 -6.85
CA ASN A 285 -40.76 14.30 -6.80
C ASN A 285 -40.55 13.11 -7.72
N TYR A 286 -39.76 13.29 -8.76
CA TYR A 286 -39.54 12.22 -9.75
C TYR A 286 -38.84 10.99 -9.17
N LYS A 287 -37.97 11.15 -8.16
CA LYS A 287 -37.27 10.02 -7.50
C LYS A 287 -38.26 9.15 -6.71
N GLU A 288 -39.17 9.79 -6.02
CA GLU A 288 -40.25 9.10 -5.32
C GLU A 288 -41.16 8.38 -6.30
N ALA A 289 -41.57 9.05 -7.40
CA ALA A 289 -42.35 8.45 -8.45
C ALA A 289 -41.66 7.24 -9.11
N LEU A 290 -40.37 7.36 -9.39
CA LEU A 290 -39.54 6.31 -10.00
C LEU A 290 -39.47 5.07 -9.10
N PHE A 291 -39.15 5.26 -7.82
CA PHE A 291 -39.06 4.14 -6.86
C PHE A 291 -40.41 3.47 -6.65
N PHE A 292 -41.48 4.25 -6.44
CA PHE A 292 -42.85 3.74 -6.25
C PHE A 292 -43.34 2.93 -7.46
N LYS A 293 -43.16 3.47 -8.67
CA LYS A 293 -43.52 2.76 -9.91
C LYS A 293 -42.71 1.48 -10.09
N ALA A 294 -41.39 1.52 -9.85
CA ALA A 294 -40.54 0.34 -9.96
C ALA A 294 -40.95 -0.76 -8.96
N LEU A 295 -41.46 -0.38 -7.79
CA LEU A 295 -41.91 -1.31 -6.76
C LEU A 295 -43.24 -2.00 -7.13
N PHE A 296 -44.22 -1.26 -7.64
CA PHE A 296 -45.60 -1.77 -7.83
C PHE A 296 -46.02 -2.14 -9.28
N ARG A 297 -45.20 -1.83 -10.29
CA ARG A 297 -45.53 -2.14 -11.69
C ARG A 297 -45.32 -3.64 -12.02
N LYS A 298 -46.28 -4.24 -12.77
CA LYS A 298 -46.25 -5.67 -13.12
C LYS A 298 -45.15 -6.05 -14.14
N ASP A 299 -44.82 -5.18 -15.09
CA ASP A 299 -43.94 -5.52 -16.21
C ASP A 299 -42.50 -5.80 -15.80
N THR A 300 -41.91 -6.84 -16.42
CA THR A 300 -40.56 -7.34 -16.10
C THR A 300 -39.46 -6.75 -16.98
N THR A 301 -39.81 -6.10 -18.09
CA THR A 301 -38.86 -5.62 -19.10
C THR A 301 -38.95 -4.12 -19.33
N VAL A 302 -38.35 -3.34 -18.46
CA VAL A 302 -38.18 -1.90 -18.72
C VAL A 302 -36.71 -1.54 -18.54
N SER A 303 -36.07 -1.07 -19.62
CA SER A 303 -34.74 -0.50 -19.54
C SER A 303 -34.75 0.80 -18.73
N LEU A 304 -33.60 1.19 -18.19
CA LEU A 304 -33.46 2.46 -17.48
C LEU A 304 -33.86 3.66 -18.37
N ALA A 305 -33.61 3.57 -19.69
CA ALA A 305 -33.98 4.56 -20.69
C ALA A 305 -35.47 4.70 -20.83
N ASP A 306 -36.22 3.60 -20.85
CA ASP A 306 -37.69 3.62 -20.93
C ASP A 306 -38.32 4.23 -19.68
N PHE A 307 -37.68 4.04 -18.50
CA PHE A 307 -38.13 4.65 -17.26
C PHE A 307 -37.92 6.17 -17.23
N ILE A 308 -36.80 6.66 -17.75
CA ILE A 308 -36.50 8.09 -17.85
C ILE A 308 -37.47 8.76 -18.85
N ASN A 309 -37.73 8.12 -19.98
CA ASN A 309 -38.68 8.60 -20.97
C ASN A 309 -40.13 8.66 -20.46
N ILE A 310 -40.57 7.67 -19.68
CA ILE A 310 -41.92 7.65 -19.06
C ILE A 310 -42.10 8.80 -18.06
N VAL A 311 -41.01 9.23 -17.38
CA VAL A 311 -41.07 10.39 -16.45
C VAL A 311 -41.06 11.71 -17.21
N SER A 312 -40.38 11.81 -18.36
CA SER A 312 -40.31 13.01 -19.18
C SER A 312 -41.57 13.23 -20.04
N GLU A 313 -42.24 12.13 -20.45
CA GLU A 313 -43.47 12.19 -21.26
C GLU A 313 -44.74 12.32 -20.41
N ARG A 314 -44.85 13.39 -19.64
CA ARG A 314 -46.08 13.73 -18.87
C ARG A 314 -47.31 14.06 -19.73
N LYS A 315 -47.29 13.88 -21.04
CA LYS A 315 -48.37 14.37 -21.90
C LYS A 315 -49.05 13.38 -22.82
N LYS A 316 -48.63 12.14 -22.96
CA LYS A 316 -49.43 11.16 -23.79
C LYS A 316 -49.02 9.73 -23.44
N GLU A 317 -49.75 9.07 -22.57
CA GLU A 317 -50.29 7.74 -22.82
C GLU A 317 -51.00 7.22 -21.55
N LYS A 318 -52.29 7.07 -21.65
CA LYS A 318 -53.07 6.14 -20.84
C LYS A 318 -52.68 4.71 -21.24
N SER A 319 -51.42 4.31 -21.00
CA SER A 319 -51.13 2.90 -21.06
C SER A 319 -51.68 2.26 -19.79
N LYS A 320 -52.59 1.31 -19.96
CA LYS A 320 -53.17 0.41 -18.94
C LYS A 320 -52.08 -0.47 -18.31
N ASN A 321 -51.05 0.10 -17.76
CA ASN A 321 -50.05 -0.64 -16.99
C ASN A 321 -50.61 -0.79 -15.58
N GLU A 322 -51.29 -1.88 -15.31
CA GLU A 322 -51.86 -2.21 -14.00
C GLU A 322 -50.76 -2.29 -12.97
N MET A 323 -50.83 -1.40 -11.97
CA MET A 323 -50.03 -1.51 -10.76
C MET A 323 -50.64 -2.57 -9.84
N GLU A 324 -49.83 -3.47 -9.33
CA GLU A 324 -50.24 -4.42 -8.34
C GLU A 324 -50.68 -3.71 -7.06
N LYS A 325 -51.81 -4.17 -6.49
CA LYS A 325 -52.31 -3.62 -5.23
C LYS A 325 -51.51 -4.12 -4.02
N GLU A 326 -51.03 -5.36 -4.11
CA GLU A 326 -50.27 -6.03 -3.04
C GLU A 326 -49.07 -6.78 -3.58
N ILE A 327 -47.93 -6.69 -2.92
CA ILE A 327 -46.70 -7.42 -3.25
C ILE A 327 -46.16 -8.09 -1.99
N THR A 328 -45.89 -9.40 -2.07
CA THR A 328 -45.60 -10.23 -0.90
C THR A 328 -44.35 -11.10 -1.13
N GLY A 329 -43.60 -11.38 -0.07
CA GLY A 329 -42.54 -12.39 -0.02
C GLY A 329 -41.48 -12.25 -1.11
N GLU A 330 -41.25 -13.32 -1.88
CA GLU A 330 -40.25 -13.32 -2.98
C GLU A 330 -40.55 -12.28 -4.06
N THR A 331 -41.82 -12.01 -4.36
CA THR A 331 -42.22 -10.95 -5.30
C THR A 331 -41.81 -9.59 -4.78
N LEU A 332 -41.97 -9.32 -3.47
CA LEU A 332 -41.52 -8.08 -2.84
C LEU A 332 -39.99 -7.95 -2.94
N TYR A 333 -39.25 -9.00 -2.64
CA TYR A 333 -37.79 -9.00 -2.79
C TYR A 333 -37.37 -8.67 -4.23
N ARG A 334 -37.90 -9.38 -5.23
CA ARG A 334 -37.58 -9.14 -6.66
C ARG A 334 -37.92 -7.71 -7.09
N ARG A 335 -39.07 -7.18 -6.66
CA ARG A 335 -39.50 -5.80 -6.94
C ARG A 335 -38.62 -4.78 -6.28
N PHE A 336 -38.20 -5.03 -5.03
CA PHE A 336 -37.25 -4.17 -4.34
C PHE A 336 -35.89 -4.15 -5.03
N GLN A 337 -35.36 -5.29 -5.47
CA GLN A 337 -34.10 -5.34 -6.23
C GLN A 337 -34.21 -4.59 -7.57
N ARG A 338 -35.37 -4.64 -8.24
CA ARG A 338 -35.61 -3.83 -9.43
C ARG A 338 -35.67 -2.35 -9.12
N ALA A 339 -36.38 -1.94 -8.08
CA ALA A 339 -36.48 -0.56 -7.66
C ALA A 339 -35.09 -0.01 -7.25
N LYS A 340 -34.28 -0.82 -6.59
CA LYS A 340 -32.88 -0.51 -6.29
C LYS A 340 -32.05 -0.22 -7.55
N LYS A 341 -32.11 -1.11 -8.55
CA LYS A 341 -31.40 -0.93 -9.82
C LYS A 341 -31.83 0.32 -10.58
N ALA A 342 -33.08 0.74 -10.45
CA ALA A 342 -33.59 1.94 -11.10
C ALA A 342 -33.19 3.23 -10.36
N ILE A 343 -33.29 3.25 -9.03
CA ILE A 343 -33.16 4.50 -8.26
C ILE A 343 -31.72 4.87 -7.93
N LEU A 344 -30.85 3.89 -7.61
CA LEU A 344 -29.48 4.21 -7.17
C LEU A 344 -28.65 4.94 -8.23
N PRO A 345 -28.66 4.56 -9.52
CA PRO A 345 -27.99 5.35 -10.56
C PRO A 345 -28.61 6.75 -10.70
N ALA A 346 -29.95 6.85 -10.70
CA ALA A 346 -30.65 8.12 -10.90
C ALA A 346 -30.38 9.14 -9.76
N ILE A 347 -30.30 8.70 -8.51
CA ILE A 347 -30.05 9.60 -7.38
C ILE A 347 -28.56 9.91 -7.16
N ASN A 348 -27.69 8.99 -7.56
CA ASN A 348 -26.24 9.17 -7.48
C ASN A 348 -25.65 9.84 -8.72
N ASP A 349 -26.48 10.25 -9.67
CA ASP A 349 -26.04 10.99 -10.84
C ASP A 349 -25.42 12.36 -10.47
N LEU A 350 -24.53 12.84 -11.33
CA LEU A 350 -23.78 14.06 -11.09
C LEU A 350 -24.69 15.31 -11.03
N GLU A 351 -25.79 15.31 -11.79
CA GLU A 351 -26.75 16.43 -11.77
C GLU A 351 -27.52 16.48 -10.44
N GLU A 352 -27.98 15.35 -9.94
CA GLU A 352 -28.64 15.27 -8.64
C GLU A 352 -27.69 15.64 -7.49
N LYS A 353 -26.47 15.12 -7.53
CA LYS A 353 -25.43 15.49 -6.56
C LYS A 353 -25.11 16.98 -6.59
N SER A 354 -25.14 17.61 -7.76
CA SER A 354 -24.79 19.03 -7.92
C SER A 354 -25.74 20.00 -7.22
N LYS A 355 -26.90 19.55 -6.77
CA LYS A 355 -27.80 20.32 -5.90
C LYS A 355 -27.18 20.59 -4.53
N TYR A 356 -26.38 19.65 -4.04
CA TYR A 356 -25.81 19.68 -2.70
C TYR A 356 -24.29 19.72 -2.69
N TYR A 357 -23.61 19.28 -3.76
CA TYR A 357 -22.15 19.23 -3.90
C TYR A 357 -21.67 19.96 -5.15
N GLU A 358 -20.51 20.60 -5.06
CA GLU A 358 -19.90 21.33 -6.17
C GLU A 358 -19.40 20.34 -7.26
N LYS A 359 -19.85 20.53 -8.52
CA LYS A 359 -19.40 19.70 -9.66
C LYS A 359 -17.89 19.73 -9.86
N THR A 360 -17.24 20.85 -9.53
CA THR A 360 -15.79 21.02 -9.62
C THR A 360 -15.04 20.09 -8.67
N SER A 361 -15.47 19.98 -7.42
CA SER A 361 -14.85 19.09 -6.42
C SER A 361 -15.01 17.62 -6.79
N GLU A 362 -16.18 17.23 -7.27
CA GLU A 362 -16.43 15.85 -7.75
C GLU A 362 -15.53 15.48 -8.94
N ARG A 363 -15.32 16.39 -9.90
CA ARG A 363 -14.40 16.17 -11.01
C ARG A 363 -12.94 16.07 -10.54
N LYS A 364 -12.53 16.87 -9.55
CA LYS A 364 -11.18 16.83 -8.99
C LYS A 364 -10.87 15.53 -8.24
N LYS A 365 -11.88 14.82 -7.78
CA LYS A 365 -11.75 13.48 -7.21
C LYS A 365 -11.05 12.51 -8.17
N ALA A 366 -11.29 12.63 -9.48
CA ALA A 366 -10.61 11.81 -10.49
C ALA A 366 -9.08 12.04 -10.52
N TYR A 367 -8.62 13.27 -10.27
CA TYR A 367 -7.16 13.54 -10.20
C TYR A 367 -6.52 12.85 -9.00
N LEU A 368 -7.19 12.79 -7.85
CA LEU A 368 -6.69 12.06 -6.69
C LEU A 368 -6.58 10.55 -6.98
N MET A 369 -7.53 10.00 -7.75
CA MET A 369 -7.50 8.61 -8.19
C MET A 369 -6.30 8.34 -9.12
N LEU A 370 -6.00 9.25 -10.06
CA LEU A 370 -4.81 9.16 -10.92
C LEU A 370 -3.52 9.24 -10.12
N ILE A 371 -3.43 10.15 -9.15
CA ILE A 371 -2.28 10.26 -8.24
C ILE A 371 -2.07 8.96 -7.47
N LEU A 372 -3.15 8.40 -6.93
CA LEU A 372 -3.10 7.13 -6.20
C LEU A 372 -2.62 5.97 -7.10
N ALA A 373 -3.14 5.90 -8.34
CA ALA A 373 -2.69 4.93 -9.34
C ALA A 373 -1.18 5.05 -9.61
N THR A 374 -0.69 6.28 -9.79
CA THR A 374 0.74 6.55 -10.02
C THR A 374 1.61 6.04 -8.87
N ILE A 375 1.22 6.30 -7.62
CA ILE A 375 1.96 5.83 -6.44
C ILE A 375 1.97 4.29 -6.37
N LEU A 376 0.84 3.65 -6.63
CA LEU A 376 0.74 2.18 -6.64
C LEU A 376 1.63 1.57 -7.72
N ILE A 377 1.63 2.14 -8.93
CA ILE A 377 2.49 1.68 -10.03
C ILE A 377 3.96 1.85 -9.67
N LEU A 378 4.36 3.00 -9.13
CA LEU A 378 5.73 3.25 -8.67
C LEU A 378 6.13 2.21 -7.60
N LEU A 379 5.31 2.04 -6.56
CA LEU A 379 5.60 1.12 -5.46
C LEU A 379 5.83 -0.32 -5.94
N THR A 380 5.03 -0.78 -6.90
CA THR A 380 5.09 -2.17 -7.38
C THR A 380 6.12 -2.39 -8.48
N SER A 381 6.47 -1.37 -9.28
CA SER A 381 7.34 -1.49 -10.45
C SER A 381 8.83 -1.30 -10.12
N ILE A 382 9.16 -0.39 -9.20
CA ILE A 382 10.56 -0.05 -8.90
C ILE A 382 11.40 -1.27 -8.47
N PRO A 383 10.93 -2.16 -7.59
CA PRO A 383 11.69 -3.35 -7.22
C PRO A 383 12.07 -4.22 -8.42
N PHE A 384 11.19 -4.34 -9.42
CA PHE A 384 11.47 -5.14 -10.62
C PHE A 384 12.47 -4.45 -11.56
N ILE A 385 12.46 -3.13 -11.62
CA ILE A 385 13.45 -2.34 -12.37
C ILE A 385 14.84 -2.58 -11.77
N GLU A 386 14.98 -2.52 -10.46
CA GLU A 386 16.27 -2.67 -9.78
C GLU A 386 16.87 -4.07 -9.87
N ILE A 387 16.04 -5.12 -9.86
CA ILE A 387 16.53 -6.49 -10.06
C ILE A 387 16.68 -6.85 -11.56
N ASN A 388 16.52 -5.85 -12.44
CA ASN A 388 16.62 -5.97 -13.90
C ASN A 388 15.67 -7.02 -14.51
N LYS A 389 14.47 -7.20 -13.91
CA LYS A 389 13.42 -8.11 -14.41
C LYS A 389 12.28 -7.33 -15.05
N LEU A 390 12.60 -6.55 -16.09
CA LEU A 390 11.66 -5.66 -16.78
C LEU A 390 10.43 -6.37 -17.37
N TYR A 391 10.54 -7.66 -17.67
CA TYR A 391 9.44 -8.47 -18.18
C TYR A 391 8.28 -8.67 -17.15
N LEU A 392 8.52 -8.35 -15.87
CA LEU A 392 7.50 -8.41 -14.82
C LEU A 392 6.70 -7.09 -14.66
N LEU A 393 7.11 -6.00 -15.32
CA LEU A 393 6.42 -4.71 -15.25
C LEU A 393 4.94 -4.77 -15.63
N PRO A 394 4.49 -5.49 -16.69
CA PRO A 394 3.08 -5.59 -17.00
C PRO A 394 2.25 -6.21 -15.85
N ILE A 395 2.80 -7.20 -15.17
CA ILE A 395 2.15 -7.86 -14.02
C ILE A 395 2.00 -6.88 -12.86
N SER A 396 3.02 -6.06 -12.58
CA SER A 396 2.95 -5.04 -11.51
C SER A 396 1.88 -3.98 -11.81
N VAL A 397 1.73 -3.56 -13.05
CA VAL A 397 0.70 -2.59 -13.48
C VAL A 397 -0.70 -3.17 -13.30
N ILE A 398 -0.94 -4.41 -13.77
CA ILE A 398 -2.24 -5.10 -13.60
C ILE A 398 -2.57 -5.22 -12.11
N PHE A 399 -1.61 -5.63 -11.29
CA PHE A 399 -1.79 -5.75 -9.86
C PHE A 399 -2.11 -4.40 -9.19
N SER A 400 -1.45 -3.32 -9.61
CA SER A 400 -1.73 -1.96 -9.13
C SER A 400 -3.16 -1.51 -9.46
N ILE A 401 -3.67 -1.83 -10.67
CA ILE A 401 -5.04 -1.51 -11.09
C ILE A 401 -6.05 -2.28 -10.23
N ILE A 402 -5.82 -3.57 -9.98
CA ILE A 402 -6.68 -4.39 -9.11
C ILE A 402 -6.68 -3.83 -7.69
N THR A 403 -5.50 -3.50 -7.15
CA THR A 403 -5.37 -2.93 -5.81
C THR A 403 -6.08 -1.58 -5.71
N LEU A 404 -5.94 -0.72 -6.72
CA LEU A 404 -6.65 0.56 -6.80
C LEU A 404 -8.16 0.35 -6.77
N TYR A 405 -8.69 -0.55 -7.60
CA TYR A 405 -10.12 -0.87 -7.63
C TYR A 405 -10.63 -1.32 -6.26
N VAL A 406 -9.90 -2.21 -5.59
CA VAL A 406 -10.26 -2.72 -4.26
C VAL A 406 -10.25 -1.59 -3.20
N LEU A 407 -9.21 -0.75 -3.19
CA LEU A 407 -9.10 0.39 -2.27
C LEU A 407 -10.22 1.41 -2.49
N MET A 408 -10.55 1.72 -3.75
CA MET A 408 -11.62 2.66 -4.09
C MET A 408 -12.98 2.14 -3.64
N ASN A 409 -13.30 0.86 -3.93
CA ASN A 409 -14.52 0.22 -3.45
C ASN A 409 -14.60 0.21 -1.92
N PHE A 410 -13.46 -0.06 -1.24
CA PHE A 410 -13.42 -0.01 0.21
C PHE A 410 -13.77 1.39 0.73
N VAL A 411 -13.16 2.45 0.20
CA VAL A 411 -13.41 3.83 0.65
C VAL A 411 -14.83 4.31 0.35
N GLU A 412 -15.37 3.94 -0.80
CA GLU A 412 -16.74 4.34 -1.19
C GLU A 412 -17.82 3.58 -0.41
N HIS A 413 -17.59 2.31 -0.09
CA HIS A 413 -18.56 1.47 0.61
C HIS A 413 -18.29 1.33 2.12
N ALA A 414 -17.18 1.86 2.61
CA ALA A 414 -16.87 1.85 4.04
C ALA A 414 -17.85 2.76 4.80
N ASP A 415 -18.98 2.18 5.16
CA ASP A 415 -19.53 2.49 6.46
C ASP A 415 -18.57 1.86 7.45
N PHE A 416 -18.11 2.59 8.44
CA PHE A 416 -17.16 2.12 9.46
C PHE A 416 -17.61 0.85 10.23
N ARG A 417 -18.71 0.24 9.85
CA ARG A 417 -19.16 -1.07 10.32
C ARG A 417 -18.71 -2.14 9.34
N LEU A 418 -17.68 -2.84 9.75
CA LEU A 418 -17.02 -3.98 9.11
C LEU A 418 -17.95 -5.17 8.75
N THR A 419 -19.04 -4.96 8.02
CA THR A 419 -20.04 -6.01 7.75
C THR A 419 -19.88 -6.73 6.43
N LYS A 420 -18.85 -6.46 5.63
CA LYS A 420 -18.59 -7.23 4.41
C LYS A 420 -17.29 -8.04 4.54
N LYS A 421 -17.40 -9.23 5.16
CA LYS A 421 -16.28 -10.21 5.27
C LYS A 421 -15.56 -10.42 3.93
N GLY A 422 -16.28 -10.46 2.79
CA GLY A 422 -15.68 -10.65 1.47
C GLY A 422 -14.76 -9.52 1.00
N MET A 423 -15.09 -8.25 1.26
CA MET A 423 -14.20 -7.14 0.89
C MET A 423 -12.96 -7.09 1.79
N LEU A 424 -13.11 -7.38 3.08
CA LEU A 424 -11.97 -7.44 4.00
C LEU A 424 -11.00 -8.56 3.61
N THR A 425 -11.52 -9.74 3.22
CA THR A 425 -10.68 -10.85 2.76
C THR A 425 -9.98 -10.52 1.43
N LEU A 426 -10.63 -9.84 0.50
CA LEU A 426 -10.03 -9.44 -0.78
C LEU A 426 -8.95 -8.36 -0.60
N THR A 427 -9.20 -7.37 0.26
CA THR A 427 -8.20 -6.36 0.61
C THR A 427 -7.02 -6.95 1.37
N SER A 428 -7.27 -7.84 2.34
CA SER A 428 -6.19 -8.50 3.08
C SER A 428 -5.36 -9.40 2.15
N LEU A 429 -6.00 -10.14 1.25
CA LEU A 429 -5.31 -10.94 0.25
C LEU A 429 -4.46 -10.08 -0.69
N ALA A 430 -4.99 -8.95 -1.19
CA ALA A 430 -4.23 -8.02 -2.03
C ALA A 430 -3.00 -7.44 -1.30
N VAL A 431 -3.13 -7.07 -0.03
CA VAL A 431 -2.01 -6.61 0.80
C VAL A 431 -0.99 -7.73 1.02
N VAL A 432 -1.43 -8.95 1.31
CA VAL A 432 -0.53 -10.10 1.48
C VAL A 432 0.24 -10.40 0.19
N ILE A 433 -0.43 -10.41 -0.96
CA ILE A 433 0.23 -10.60 -2.26
C ILE A 433 1.24 -9.47 -2.52
N LEU A 434 0.87 -8.21 -2.25
CA LEU A 434 1.77 -7.07 -2.38
C LEU A 434 3.03 -7.24 -1.52
N VAL A 435 2.87 -7.62 -0.26
CA VAL A 435 3.99 -7.87 0.65
C VAL A 435 4.86 -9.01 0.14
N ILE A 436 4.27 -10.11 -0.32
CA ILE A 436 5.01 -11.25 -0.88
C ILE A 436 5.81 -10.85 -2.12
N MET A 437 5.22 -10.05 -3.03
CA MET A 437 5.90 -9.56 -4.22
C MET A 437 7.09 -8.65 -3.89
N LEU A 438 7.01 -7.90 -2.79
CA LEU A 438 8.07 -6.97 -2.36
C LEU A 438 9.13 -7.61 -1.45
N LEU A 439 8.89 -8.83 -0.93
CA LEU A 439 9.84 -9.52 -0.05
C LEU A 439 11.27 -9.64 -0.62
N PRO A 440 11.48 -9.96 -1.92
CA PRO A 440 12.84 -10.02 -2.49
C PRO A 440 13.56 -8.68 -2.45
N ALA A 441 12.82 -7.58 -2.69
CA ALA A 441 13.36 -6.23 -2.63
C ALA A 441 13.72 -5.81 -1.20
N PHE A 442 12.89 -6.16 -0.20
CA PHE A 442 13.18 -5.88 1.21
C PHE A 442 14.42 -6.62 1.71
N ARG A 443 14.65 -7.86 1.22
CA ARG A 443 15.85 -8.63 1.57
C ARG A 443 17.13 -8.02 0.97
N ARG A 444 17.02 -7.40 -0.19
CA ARG A 444 18.16 -6.82 -0.90
C ARG A 444 18.59 -5.47 -0.33
N ASN A 445 17.63 -4.64 0.10
CA ASN A 445 17.92 -3.31 0.63
C ASN A 445 16.89 -2.91 1.68
N ARG A 446 17.32 -2.69 2.93
CA ARG A 446 16.47 -2.26 4.06
C ARG A 446 15.72 -0.95 3.78
N ILE A 447 16.24 -0.11 2.90
CA ILE A 447 15.59 1.16 2.53
C ILE A 447 14.23 0.97 1.86
N TYR A 448 13.99 -0.17 1.17
CA TYR A 448 12.70 -0.49 0.58
C TYR A 448 11.59 -0.63 1.62
N LEU A 449 11.92 -1.10 2.82
CA LEU A 449 10.95 -1.14 3.91
C LEU A 449 10.50 0.26 4.32
N ILE A 450 11.46 1.19 4.42
CA ILE A 450 11.18 2.61 4.75
C ILE A 450 10.33 3.24 3.64
N THR A 451 10.74 3.06 2.37
CA THR A 451 9.98 3.55 1.21
C THR A 451 8.56 2.98 1.19
N PHE A 452 8.41 1.68 1.49
CA PHE A 452 7.10 1.03 1.58
C PHE A 452 6.20 1.67 2.64
N ILE A 453 6.74 1.89 3.86
CA ILE A 453 6.00 2.53 4.96
C ILE A 453 5.59 3.95 4.57
N VAL A 454 6.49 4.73 3.95
CA VAL A 454 6.20 6.08 3.45
C VAL A 454 5.08 6.04 2.39
N CYS A 455 5.16 5.15 1.41
CA CYS A 455 4.13 5.00 0.39
C CYS A 455 2.77 4.61 0.99
N CYS A 456 2.73 3.67 1.94
CA CYS A 456 1.49 3.28 2.63
C CYS A 456 0.87 4.45 3.38
N THR A 457 1.69 5.27 4.05
CA THR A 457 1.22 6.47 4.75
C THR A 457 0.68 7.51 3.76
N CYS A 458 1.35 7.72 2.64
CA CYS A 458 0.91 8.60 1.56
C CYS A 458 -0.43 8.11 0.95
N ILE A 459 -0.55 6.82 0.68
CA ILE A 459 -1.79 6.20 0.17
C ILE A 459 -2.94 6.45 1.14
N ALA A 460 -2.74 6.21 2.44
CA ALA A 460 -3.76 6.43 3.47
C ALA A 460 -4.20 7.91 3.52
N ALA A 461 -3.26 8.85 3.45
CA ALA A 461 -3.54 10.27 3.42
C ALA A 461 -4.33 10.69 2.16
N ILE A 462 -3.96 10.17 0.98
CA ILE A 462 -4.66 10.46 -0.28
C ILE A 462 -6.07 9.87 -0.27
N LEU A 463 -6.27 8.65 0.27
CA LEU A 463 -7.59 8.06 0.44
C LEU A 463 -8.47 8.90 1.38
N PHE A 464 -7.89 9.48 2.43
CA PHE A 464 -8.58 10.45 3.28
C PHE A 464 -9.01 11.67 2.47
N PHE A 465 -8.10 12.31 1.73
CA PHE A 465 -8.45 13.46 0.88
C PHE A 465 -9.48 13.10 -0.20
N TYR A 466 -9.39 11.91 -0.79
CA TYR A 466 -10.37 11.41 -1.76
C TYR A 466 -11.77 11.30 -1.15
N LYS A 467 -11.88 10.74 0.05
CA LYS A 467 -13.17 10.57 0.75
C LYS A 467 -13.82 11.91 1.07
N PHE A 468 -13.03 12.89 1.51
CA PHE A 468 -13.49 14.22 1.92
C PHE A 468 -13.36 15.28 0.81
N MET A 469 -13.09 14.87 -0.44
CA MET A 469 -13.00 15.76 -1.59
C MET A 469 -14.33 16.39 -1.99
N PRO A 470 -15.49 15.69 -1.93
CA PRO A 470 -16.76 16.30 -2.31
C PRO A 470 -17.10 17.47 -1.38
N LYS A 471 -17.01 18.69 -1.92
CA LYS A 471 -17.33 19.94 -1.22
C LYS A 471 -18.81 20.25 -1.38
N ARG A 472 -19.48 20.59 -0.29
CA ARG A 472 -20.89 21.00 -0.32
C ARG A 472 -21.04 22.40 -0.93
N THR A 473 -22.11 22.59 -1.72
CA THR A 473 -22.55 23.92 -2.13
C THR A 473 -23.01 24.71 -0.90
N ILE A 474 -23.19 26.02 -1.02
CA ILE A 474 -23.76 26.84 0.05
C ILE A 474 -25.12 26.29 0.48
N HIS A 475 -25.96 25.88 -0.49
CA HIS A 475 -27.26 25.26 -0.22
C HIS A 475 -27.09 23.91 0.50
N GLY A 476 -26.19 23.05 0.00
CA GLY A 476 -25.88 21.74 0.62
C GLY A 476 -25.37 21.90 2.04
N THR A 477 -24.46 22.84 2.32
CA THR A 477 -23.96 23.14 3.66
C THR A 477 -25.07 23.60 4.59
N LYS A 478 -25.99 24.45 4.13
CA LYS A 478 -27.14 24.90 4.91
C LYS A 478 -28.09 23.76 5.25
N MET A 479 -28.37 22.86 4.28
CA MET A 479 -29.22 21.69 4.51
C MET A 479 -28.55 20.70 5.45
N TYR A 480 -27.26 20.42 5.26
CA TYR A 480 -26.47 19.59 6.16
C TYR A 480 -26.47 20.12 7.59
N GLY A 481 -26.27 21.45 7.75
CA GLY A 481 -26.30 22.06 9.06
C GLY A 481 -27.64 21.87 9.80
N LYS A 482 -28.77 22.05 9.09
CA LYS A 482 -30.10 21.79 9.67
C LYS A 482 -30.32 20.32 10.06
N ILE A 483 -29.78 19.40 9.28
CA ILE A 483 -29.82 17.95 9.60
C ILE A 483 -29.00 17.65 10.85
N GLU A 484 -27.81 18.24 10.98
CA GLU A 484 -26.98 18.10 12.19
C GLU A 484 -27.61 18.78 13.41
N ASP A 485 -28.27 19.92 13.24
CA ASP A 485 -29.01 20.58 14.31
C ASP A 485 -30.12 19.68 14.86
N LEU A 486 -30.91 19.04 13.98
CA LEU A 486 -31.93 18.06 14.38
C LEU A 486 -31.31 16.87 15.14
N LYS A 487 -30.21 16.34 14.63
CA LYS A 487 -29.50 15.21 15.24
C LYS A 487 -28.97 15.58 16.64
N ASN A 488 -28.37 16.76 16.78
CA ASN A 488 -27.90 17.28 18.05
C ASN A 488 -29.06 17.54 19.02
N PHE A 489 -30.21 18.01 18.53
CA PHE A 489 -31.42 18.19 19.32
C PHE A 489 -31.90 16.85 19.93
N ILE A 490 -31.98 15.78 19.11
CA ILE A 490 -32.36 14.45 19.60
C ILE A 490 -31.35 13.92 20.64
N TRP A 491 -30.05 14.12 20.40
CA TRP A 491 -29.00 13.68 21.33
C TRP A 491 -28.96 14.46 22.66
N ALA A 492 -29.42 15.72 22.65
CA ALA A 492 -29.44 16.55 23.84
C ALA A 492 -30.45 16.05 24.91
N LYS A 493 -31.43 15.22 24.52
CA LYS A 493 -32.40 14.53 25.39
C LYS A 493 -33.13 15.48 26.35
N ASN A 494 -33.47 16.68 25.87
CA ASN A 494 -34.22 17.64 26.69
C ASN A 494 -35.71 17.25 26.74
N LYS A 495 -36.15 16.69 27.88
CA LYS A 495 -37.51 16.19 28.08
C LYS A 495 -38.56 17.30 27.89
N ASN A 496 -38.33 18.49 28.42
CA ASN A 496 -39.28 19.59 28.31
C ASN A 496 -39.54 19.98 26.83
N ASP A 497 -38.48 19.99 25.99
CA ASP A 497 -38.62 20.29 24.58
C ASP A 497 -39.40 19.17 23.86
N PHE A 498 -39.18 17.90 24.25
CA PHE A 498 -39.89 16.76 23.67
C PHE A 498 -41.37 16.75 24.07
N ASP A 499 -41.71 17.05 25.33
CA ASP A 499 -43.09 17.16 25.80
C ASP A 499 -43.88 18.21 25.02
N ILE A 500 -43.25 19.36 24.74
CA ILE A 500 -43.85 20.43 23.93
C ILE A 500 -44.09 19.97 22.49
N ILE A 501 -43.15 19.20 21.91
CA ILE A 501 -43.28 18.73 20.52
C ILE A 501 -44.37 17.66 20.43
N VAL A 502 -44.39 16.69 21.32
CA VAL A 502 -45.38 15.60 21.31
C VAL A 502 -46.77 16.13 21.56
N SER A 503 -46.92 17.16 22.43
CA SER A 503 -48.22 17.80 22.63
C SER A 503 -48.76 18.50 21.38
N LYS A 504 -47.88 18.98 20.50
CA LYS A 504 -48.26 19.61 19.22
C LYS A 504 -48.46 18.59 18.08
N GLU A 505 -47.63 17.56 18.03
CA GLU A 505 -47.64 16.54 17.00
C GLU A 505 -47.40 15.16 17.62
N GLU A 506 -48.44 14.44 17.99
CA GLU A 506 -48.41 13.11 18.65
C GLU A 506 -47.53 12.12 17.85
N ASN A 507 -47.53 12.20 16.52
CA ASN A 507 -46.82 11.30 15.64
C ASN A 507 -45.42 11.78 15.23
N TYR A 508 -44.86 12.81 15.87
CA TYR A 508 -43.58 13.39 15.49
C TYR A 508 -42.46 12.36 15.40
N PHE A 509 -42.25 11.54 16.44
CA PHE A 509 -41.16 10.54 16.44
C PHE A 509 -41.40 9.40 15.43
N ILE A 510 -42.66 9.02 15.17
CA ILE A 510 -43.01 8.05 14.13
C ILE A 510 -42.70 8.61 12.74
N ASN A 511 -42.99 9.88 12.49
CA ASN A 511 -42.67 10.55 11.22
C ASN A 511 -41.18 10.76 11.04
N LEU A 512 -40.41 10.85 12.12
CA LEU A 512 -38.96 10.97 12.10
C LEU A 512 -38.25 9.60 11.89
N LEU A 513 -38.93 8.49 12.16
CA LEU A 513 -38.36 7.14 12.12
C LEU A 513 -37.66 6.80 10.80
N PRO A 514 -38.20 7.08 9.60
CA PRO A 514 -37.50 6.82 8.33
C PRO A 514 -36.15 7.55 8.22
N TYR A 515 -36.06 8.74 8.77
CA TYR A 515 -34.84 9.57 8.74
C TYR A 515 -33.82 9.12 9.80
N SER A 516 -34.30 8.61 10.93
CA SER A 516 -33.43 8.17 12.03
C SER A 516 -32.47 7.06 11.63
N TYR A 517 -32.91 6.14 10.76
CA TYR A 517 -32.05 5.08 10.21
C TYR A 517 -30.91 5.60 9.36
N ILE A 518 -31.11 6.71 8.66
CA ILE A 518 -30.10 7.35 7.82
C ILE A 518 -29.14 8.17 8.69
N LEU A 519 -29.70 8.85 9.69
CA LEU A 519 -28.96 9.72 10.60
C LEU A 519 -28.15 8.94 11.65
N GLY A 520 -28.40 7.65 11.82
CA GLY A 520 -27.77 6.82 12.83
C GLY A 520 -28.21 7.15 14.25
N ILE A 521 -29.44 7.62 14.41
CA ILE A 521 -30.09 7.94 15.70
C ILE A 521 -31.31 7.06 15.95
N GLU A 522 -31.44 5.92 15.27
CA GLU A 522 -32.59 5.02 15.40
C GLU A 522 -32.78 4.51 16.81
N GLU A 523 -31.71 4.21 17.55
CA GLU A 523 -31.80 3.74 18.93
C GLU A 523 -32.42 4.78 19.88
N GLU A 524 -32.05 6.05 19.66
CA GLU A 524 -32.59 7.15 20.48
C GLU A 524 -34.08 7.38 20.17
N ILE A 525 -34.45 7.36 18.88
CA ILE A 525 -35.87 7.46 18.50
C ILE A 525 -36.67 6.30 19.04
N ILE A 526 -36.15 5.06 19.02
CA ILE A 526 -36.84 3.89 19.60
C ILE A 526 -37.03 4.06 21.10
N LYS A 527 -36.09 4.63 21.86
CA LYS A 527 -36.24 4.94 23.29
C LYS A 527 -37.35 5.96 23.52
N LEU A 528 -37.36 7.02 22.70
CA LEU A 528 -38.43 8.05 22.80
C LEU A 528 -39.80 7.49 22.44
N LEU A 529 -39.93 6.62 21.44
CA LEU A 529 -41.18 5.93 21.10
C LEU A 529 -41.72 5.10 22.29
N LYS A 530 -40.83 4.47 23.08
CA LYS A 530 -41.21 3.73 24.30
C LYS A 530 -41.60 4.65 25.45
N GLU A 531 -40.83 5.73 25.64
CA GLU A 531 -41.06 6.68 26.75
C GLU A 531 -42.40 7.40 26.62
N TYR A 532 -42.77 7.75 25.38
CA TYR A 532 -44.03 8.45 25.09
C TYR A 532 -45.19 7.52 24.76
N ASP A 533 -45.06 6.20 24.93
CA ASP A 533 -46.10 5.17 24.71
C ASP A 533 -46.92 5.40 23.42
N ILE A 534 -46.18 5.57 22.31
CA ILE A 534 -46.77 5.93 21.03
C ILE A 534 -47.71 4.84 20.54
N LYS A 535 -48.89 5.24 20.10
CA LYS A 535 -49.92 4.34 19.55
C LYS A 535 -49.50 3.65 18.26
N LYS A 536 -50.12 2.49 17.98
CA LYS A 536 -49.93 1.73 16.75
C LYS A 536 -50.15 2.63 15.52
N PRO A 537 -49.18 2.76 14.64
CA PRO A 537 -49.37 3.52 13.41
C PRO A 537 -50.32 2.81 12.44
N ASN A 538 -51.25 3.54 11.85
CA ASN A 538 -52.26 2.98 10.92
C ASN A 538 -51.70 2.31 9.69
N TRP A 539 -50.51 2.66 9.31
CA TRP A 539 -49.80 2.13 8.12
C TRP A 539 -48.95 0.87 8.40
N TYR A 540 -48.96 0.36 9.67
CA TYR A 540 -48.21 -0.84 10.04
C TYR A 540 -49.11 -1.87 10.72
N GLU A 541 -49.05 -3.11 10.27
CA GLU A 541 -49.82 -4.21 10.83
C GLU A 541 -48.88 -5.34 11.21
N LEU A 542 -48.87 -5.67 12.52
CA LEU A 542 -48.10 -6.79 13.08
C LEU A 542 -48.94 -8.05 13.05
N LYS A 543 -48.29 -9.20 12.97
CA LYS A 543 -48.92 -10.51 13.17
C LYS A 543 -49.43 -10.72 14.60
N ASP A 544 -48.79 -10.08 15.58
CA ASP A 544 -49.08 -10.15 17.02
C ASP A 544 -49.60 -8.80 17.53
N ASP A 545 -50.04 -8.79 18.82
CA ASP A 545 -50.40 -7.56 19.48
C ASP A 545 -49.26 -6.53 19.45
N PHE A 546 -49.65 -5.28 19.25
CA PHE A 546 -48.72 -4.18 19.10
C PHE A 546 -48.00 -3.88 20.41
N THR A 547 -46.68 -3.89 20.36
CA THR A 547 -45.82 -3.20 21.35
C THR A 547 -44.69 -2.54 20.56
N ILE A 548 -44.12 -1.46 21.08
CA ILE A 548 -43.02 -0.76 20.42
C ILE A 548 -41.82 -1.70 20.18
N GLN A 549 -41.57 -2.63 21.11
CA GLN A 549 -40.49 -3.61 20.96
C GLN A 549 -40.75 -4.58 19.79
N LYS A 550 -41.97 -5.10 19.66
CA LYS A 550 -42.37 -5.99 18.54
C LYS A 550 -42.35 -5.23 17.24
N PHE A 551 -42.81 -3.98 17.22
CA PHE A 551 -42.78 -3.11 16.04
C PHE A 551 -41.34 -2.87 15.53
N THR A 552 -40.44 -2.49 16.43
CA THR A 552 -39.01 -2.24 16.03
C THR A 552 -38.32 -3.51 15.61
N ASN A 553 -38.57 -4.66 16.25
CA ASN A 553 -38.05 -5.96 15.81
C ASN A 553 -38.60 -6.35 14.44
N SER A 554 -39.88 -6.08 14.17
CA SER A 554 -40.51 -6.34 12.87
C SER A 554 -39.90 -5.52 11.75
N ILE A 555 -39.58 -4.24 11.97
CA ILE A 555 -38.81 -3.42 11.00
C ILE A 555 -37.43 -4.03 10.75
N GLY A 556 -36.77 -4.57 11.78
CA GLY A 556 -35.50 -5.31 11.64
C GLY A 556 -35.66 -6.54 10.72
N ARG A 557 -36.71 -7.32 10.89
CA ARG A 557 -37.04 -8.49 10.03
C ARG A 557 -37.37 -8.07 8.60
N LEU A 558 -38.17 -7.01 8.41
CA LEU A 558 -38.45 -6.43 7.09
C LEU A 558 -37.14 -6.06 6.37
N LYS A 559 -36.22 -5.42 7.09
CA LYS A 559 -34.90 -5.05 6.56
C LYS A 559 -34.10 -6.29 6.10
N GLN A 560 -34.20 -7.38 6.83
CA GLN A 560 -33.54 -8.64 6.48
C GLN A 560 -34.18 -9.30 5.27
N SER A 561 -35.52 -9.41 5.22
CA SER A 561 -36.26 -10.01 4.10
C SER A 561 -36.04 -9.30 2.75
N LEU A 562 -35.74 -8.00 2.77
CA LEU A 562 -35.41 -7.22 1.57
C LEU A 562 -33.94 -7.37 1.11
N LYS A 563 -33.04 -7.87 1.99
CA LYS A 563 -31.62 -8.08 1.68
C LYS A 563 -31.30 -9.48 1.19
N THR A 564 -31.94 -10.48 1.76
CA THR A 564 -31.69 -11.89 1.45
C THR A 564 -32.89 -12.49 0.73
N LYS A 565 -32.63 -13.33 -0.29
CA LYS A 565 -33.69 -14.17 -0.88
C LYS A 565 -34.07 -15.21 0.18
N ASN A 566 -35.37 -15.32 0.49
CA ASN A 566 -35.86 -16.33 1.43
C ASN A 566 -35.72 -17.73 0.81
N GLU A 567 -34.54 -18.31 0.83
CA GLU A 567 -34.29 -19.73 0.51
C GLU A 567 -34.00 -20.56 1.78
N ASP A 568 -33.86 -19.91 2.97
CA ASP A 568 -33.48 -20.57 4.22
C ASP A 568 -34.37 -20.12 5.42
N LEU A 569 -35.69 -20.16 5.27
CA LEU A 569 -36.62 -20.06 6.40
C LEU A 569 -37.70 -21.13 6.31
#